data_60d3b48b87123fecd5655077cb0ca44e
#
_entry.id   60d3b48b87123fecd5655077cb0ca44e
#
_cell.length_a   1.000
_cell.length_b   1.000
_cell.length_c   1.000
_cell.angle_alpha   90.00
_cell.angle_beta   90.00
_cell.angle_gamma   90.00
#
_symmetry.space_group_name_H-M   'P 1'
#
loop_
_entity.id
_entity.type
_entity.pdbx_description
1 polymer ?
#
loop_
_entity_poly.entity_id
_entity_poly.type
_entity_poly.pdbx_seq_one_letter_code
_entity_poly.pdbx_strand_id
1 'polypeptide(L)'
;MKEFAYSEPCLDEEDKKAVLEVLNSKQLTQGKRSLLFEEALCEFLGVKHALVFNSATSALLTLYRNFSEFSADCNEIITTPISFVATANMLLESGYKPVFSGIKNDGNIDELALEKLINKKTKAIVSVDYAGKSVEIGSIQKLCKKHSLSFLSDSSHALGSEYQNQKVGSFALASVFSFHAIKPITTAEGGAVVTNDGELYEKMKWFRSHGMLKKDFFEGEVKSIGHNFRLNEIQSALGLSQLKKAPLLMQKREEIALIYDRIFKDNPYFTPLHPLLKDKSSNHLYPILMRQKFFTCKKLILENLHKRGILAQVHYKPIYQYQLYQQLFNTAPLKSAEDFYRAEISLPCHANLDLESVQNIAHGVLKTFEDLKIE
;
A
#
# COMPACT_ATOMS: atom_id res chain seq x y z
N MET A 1 20.08 23.73 -6.98
CA MET A 1 20.22 22.83 -5.81
C MET A 1 19.74 21.46 -6.27
N LYS A 2 20.41 20.37 -5.88
CA LYS A 2 19.92 19.00 -6.21
C LYS A 2 18.61 18.78 -5.46
N GLU A 3 17.58 18.27 -6.14
CA GLU A 3 16.31 17.91 -5.53
C GLU A 3 16.29 16.40 -5.25
N PHE A 4 15.72 16.03 -4.12
CA PHE A 4 15.55 14.65 -3.66
C PHE A 4 14.06 14.37 -3.54
N ALA A 5 13.49 13.70 -4.54
CA ALA A 5 12.09 13.27 -4.50
C ALA A 5 11.87 12.26 -3.37
N TYR A 6 10.68 12.25 -2.77
CA TYR A 6 10.39 11.30 -1.69
C TYR A 6 10.39 9.85 -2.18
N SER A 7 10.10 9.62 -3.46
CA SER A 7 10.22 8.32 -4.13
C SER A 7 10.38 8.50 -5.65
N GLU A 8 11.15 7.60 -6.26
CA GLU A 8 11.36 7.52 -7.71
C GLU A 8 11.42 6.05 -8.14
N PRO A 9 10.95 5.73 -9.37
CA PRO A 9 11.12 4.39 -9.93
C PRO A 9 12.59 4.11 -10.24
N CYS A 10 13.07 2.92 -9.89
CA CYS A 10 14.41 2.46 -10.22
C CYS A 10 14.36 1.54 -11.44
N LEU A 11 14.67 2.08 -12.59
CA LEU A 11 14.64 1.38 -13.87
C LEU A 11 16.05 1.20 -14.45
N ASP A 12 16.29 0.07 -15.13
CA ASP A 12 17.55 -0.23 -15.80
C ASP A 12 17.35 -0.72 -17.25
N GLU A 13 18.44 -1.12 -17.90
CA GLU A 13 18.42 -1.56 -19.29
C GLU A 13 17.64 -2.88 -19.50
N GLU A 14 17.55 -3.76 -18.47
CA GLU A 14 16.76 -4.98 -18.55
C GLU A 14 15.26 -4.68 -18.58
N ASP A 15 14.82 -3.67 -17.82
CA ASP A 15 13.44 -3.20 -17.84
C ASP A 15 13.07 -2.65 -19.22
N LYS A 16 13.94 -1.81 -19.79
CA LYS A 16 13.76 -1.24 -21.13
C LYS A 16 13.71 -2.33 -22.19
N LYS A 17 14.62 -3.31 -22.12
CA LYS A 17 14.65 -4.47 -23.04
C LYS A 17 13.36 -5.29 -22.94
N ALA A 18 12.87 -5.60 -21.75
CA ALA A 18 11.64 -6.36 -21.55
C ALA A 18 10.42 -5.67 -22.18
N VAL A 19 10.32 -4.35 -22.06
CA VAL A 19 9.26 -3.55 -22.69
C VAL A 19 9.41 -3.53 -24.22
N LEU A 20 10.61 -3.33 -24.76
CA LEU A 20 10.87 -3.33 -26.20
C LEU A 20 10.56 -4.68 -26.87
N GLU A 21 10.85 -5.79 -26.18
CA GLU A 21 10.48 -7.14 -26.68
C GLU A 21 8.97 -7.27 -26.88
N VAL A 22 8.14 -6.73 -25.99
CA VAL A 22 6.69 -6.74 -26.14
C VAL A 22 6.24 -5.88 -27.32
N LEU A 23 6.79 -4.68 -27.46
CA LEU A 23 6.47 -3.79 -28.60
C LEU A 23 6.79 -4.46 -29.94
N ASN A 24 7.92 -5.17 -30.02
CA ASN A 24 8.33 -5.92 -31.22
C ASN A 24 7.46 -7.16 -31.49
N SER A 25 6.87 -7.78 -30.46
CA SER A 25 6.01 -8.96 -30.58
C SER A 25 4.65 -8.68 -31.21
N LYS A 26 4.22 -7.41 -31.23
CA LYS A 26 2.89 -6.94 -31.67
C LYS A 26 1.72 -7.48 -30.82
N GLN A 27 1.97 -8.28 -29.79
CA GLN A 27 0.95 -8.77 -28.84
C GLN A 27 0.96 -7.87 -27.58
N LEU A 28 0.12 -6.85 -27.54
CA LEU A 28 0.15 -5.81 -26.52
C LEU A 28 -0.81 -6.08 -25.37
N THR A 29 -1.75 -7.00 -25.51
CA THR A 29 -2.76 -7.33 -24.48
C THR A 29 -3.03 -8.82 -24.43
N GLN A 30 -3.41 -9.32 -23.24
CA GLN A 30 -3.89 -10.71 -23.02
C GLN A 30 -2.93 -11.78 -23.57
N GLY A 31 -1.64 -11.58 -23.40
CA GLY A 31 -0.58 -12.48 -23.83
C GLY A 31 0.07 -13.24 -22.67
N LYS A 32 1.25 -13.77 -22.95
CA LYS A 32 1.99 -14.61 -21.99
C LYS A 32 2.63 -13.83 -20.84
N ARG A 33 2.97 -12.54 -21.03
CA ARG A 33 3.68 -11.76 -20.03
C ARG A 33 2.83 -11.53 -18.77
N SER A 34 1.52 -11.28 -18.94
CA SER A 34 0.60 -11.13 -17.81
C SER A 34 0.50 -12.41 -17.00
N LEU A 35 0.39 -13.58 -17.65
CA LEU A 35 0.36 -14.89 -16.97
C LEU A 35 1.67 -15.17 -16.23
N LEU A 36 2.81 -14.95 -16.87
CA LEU A 36 4.12 -15.15 -16.26
C LEU A 36 4.34 -14.22 -15.05
N PHE A 37 3.79 -13.00 -15.10
CA PHE A 37 3.88 -12.08 -13.98
C PHE A 37 2.99 -12.53 -12.81
N GLU A 38 1.76 -13.04 -13.10
CA GLU A 38 0.89 -13.64 -12.10
C GLU A 38 1.55 -14.87 -11.45
N GLU A 39 2.14 -15.77 -12.23
CA GLU A 39 2.89 -16.93 -11.73
C GLU A 39 4.08 -16.53 -10.86
N ALA A 40 4.88 -15.56 -11.30
CA ALA A 40 6.02 -15.06 -10.56
C ALA A 40 5.60 -14.38 -9.23
N LEU A 41 4.46 -13.69 -9.20
CA LEU A 41 3.89 -13.14 -7.95
C LEU A 41 3.44 -14.26 -7.00
N CYS A 42 2.84 -15.34 -7.53
CA CYS A 42 2.48 -16.50 -6.71
C CYS A 42 3.72 -17.13 -6.05
N GLU A 43 4.78 -17.34 -6.82
CA GLU A 43 6.05 -17.87 -6.29
C GLU A 43 6.68 -16.93 -5.26
N PHE A 44 6.78 -15.63 -5.59
CA PHE A 44 7.43 -14.64 -4.73
C PHE A 44 6.72 -14.46 -3.38
N LEU A 45 5.38 -14.54 -3.36
CA LEU A 45 4.55 -14.31 -2.17
C LEU A 45 4.13 -15.60 -1.46
N GLY A 46 4.36 -16.77 -2.06
CA GLY A 46 3.95 -18.05 -1.49
C GLY A 46 2.41 -18.24 -1.45
N VAL A 47 1.72 -17.82 -2.51
CA VAL A 47 0.26 -17.90 -2.64
C VAL A 47 -0.13 -18.75 -3.86
N LYS A 48 -1.38 -19.25 -3.87
CA LYS A 48 -1.86 -20.12 -4.96
C LYS A 48 -2.28 -19.33 -6.21
N HIS A 49 -2.80 -18.12 -6.04
CA HIS A 49 -3.41 -17.37 -7.13
C HIS A 49 -3.04 -15.89 -7.04
N ALA A 50 -2.73 -15.30 -8.19
CA ALA A 50 -2.54 -13.88 -8.37
C ALA A 50 -3.28 -13.41 -9.62
N LEU A 51 -3.85 -12.21 -9.58
CA LEU A 51 -4.44 -11.52 -10.72
C LEU A 51 -3.84 -10.13 -10.80
N VAL A 52 -3.29 -9.77 -11.96
CA VAL A 52 -2.77 -8.42 -12.20
C VAL A 52 -3.83 -7.50 -12.81
N PHE A 53 -3.80 -6.24 -12.42
CA PHE A 53 -4.76 -5.19 -12.74
C PHE A 53 -4.07 -3.92 -13.24
N ASN A 54 -4.80 -3.10 -13.99
CA ASN A 54 -4.30 -1.80 -14.46
C ASN A 54 -4.05 -0.78 -13.33
N SER A 55 -4.52 -1.03 -12.11
CA SER A 55 -4.19 -0.26 -10.91
C SER A 55 -4.55 -1.02 -9.63
N ALA A 56 -3.96 -0.65 -8.48
CA ALA A 56 -4.40 -1.17 -7.18
C ALA A 56 -5.83 -0.74 -6.84
N THR A 57 -6.29 0.41 -7.32
CA THR A 57 -7.67 0.89 -7.13
C THR A 57 -8.68 -0.07 -7.76
N SER A 58 -8.45 -0.50 -9.01
CA SER A 58 -9.30 -1.50 -9.68
C SER A 58 -9.18 -2.88 -9.04
N ALA A 59 -8.02 -3.23 -8.49
CA ALA A 59 -7.82 -4.44 -7.71
C ALA A 59 -8.65 -4.44 -6.41
N LEU A 60 -8.63 -3.32 -5.64
CA LEU A 60 -9.45 -3.13 -4.44
C LEU A 60 -10.94 -3.23 -4.76
N LEU A 61 -11.42 -2.52 -5.79
CA LEU A 61 -12.81 -2.60 -6.22
C LEU A 61 -13.20 -4.03 -6.58
N THR A 62 -12.36 -4.72 -7.35
CA THR A 62 -12.60 -6.12 -7.72
C THR A 62 -12.69 -7.01 -6.49
N LEU A 63 -11.77 -6.88 -5.54
CA LEU A 63 -11.79 -7.66 -4.30
C LEU A 63 -13.07 -7.36 -3.50
N TYR A 64 -13.40 -6.11 -3.26
CA TYR A 64 -14.53 -5.73 -2.41
C TYR A 64 -15.90 -6.08 -3.02
N ARG A 65 -16.00 -6.15 -4.34
CA ARG A 65 -17.22 -6.59 -5.04
C ARG A 65 -17.39 -8.12 -5.04
N ASN A 66 -16.35 -8.88 -4.77
CA ASN A 66 -16.39 -10.35 -4.98
C ASN A 66 -16.09 -11.19 -3.73
N PHE A 67 -15.53 -10.62 -2.63
CA PHE A 67 -15.11 -11.42 -1.46
C PHE A 67 -16.28 -12.05 -0.70
N SER A 68 -17.49 -11.51 -0.85
CA SER A 68 -18.70 -12.05 -0.27
C SER A 68 -19.94 -11.53 -1.00
N GLU A 69 -21.07 -12.16 -0.81
CA GLU A 69 -22.35 -11.60 -1.24
C GLU A 69 -22.66 -10.32 -0.46
N PHE A 70 -23.07 -9.27 -1.18
CA PHE A 70 -23.46 -8.00 -0.58
C PHE A 70 -24.82 -8.17 0.13
N SER A 71 -24.89 -7.60 1.34
CA SER A 71 -26.16 -7.48 2.09
C SER A 71 -26.24 -6.11 2.71
N ALA A 72 -27.35 -5.42 2.48
CA ALA A 72 -27.58 -4.10 3.07
C ALA A 72 -27.63 -4.14 4.62
N ASP A 73 -28.04 -5.27 5.20
CA ASP A 73 -28.10 -5.47 6.64
C ASP A 73 -26.74 -5.74 7.27
N CYS A 74 -25.74 -6.14 6.45
CA CYS A 74 -24.38 -6.47 6.87
C CYS A 74 -23.38 -5.83 5.92
N ASN A 75 -23.23 -4.50 5.99
CA ASN A 75 -22.47 -3.70 5.02
C ASN A 75 -21.40 -2.81 5.66
N GLU A 76 -21.04 -3.01 6.92
CA GLU A 76 -19.95 -2.26 7.56
C GLU A 76 -18.63 -3.02 7.43
N ILE A 77 -17.56 -2.28 7.08
CA ILE A 77 -16.21 -2.81 7.01
C ILE A 77 -15.31 -1.93 7.88
N ILE A 78 -14.64 -2.55 8.86
CA ILE A 78 -13.72 -1.85 9.74
C ILE A 78 -12.37 -1.69 8.99
N THR A 79 -11.84 -0.46 8.99
CA THR A 79 -10.55 -0.14 8.37
C THR A 79 -9.82 1.00 9.09
N THR A 80 -8.62 1.35 8.63
CA THR A 80 -7.82 2.45 9.15
C THR A 80 -8.19 3.79 8.50
N PRO A 81 -8.14 4.91 9.24
CA PRO A 81 -8.26 6.23 8.64
C PRO A 81 -6.95 6.71 7.99
N ILE A 82 -5.81 6.09 8.30
CA ILE A 82 -4.49 6.46 7.78
C ILE A 82 -4.13 5.53 6.62
N SER A 83 -4.56 5.93 5.44
CA SER A 83 -4.30 5.24 4.17
C SER A 83 -4.48 6.19 3.01
N PHE A 84 -3.98 5.79 1.83
CA PHE A 84 -4.43 6.41 0.59
C PHE A 84 -5.93 6.19 0.43
N VAL A 85 -6.61 7.21 -0.03
CA VAL A 85 -8.10 7.26 -0.08
C VAL A 85 -8.74 6.12 -0.87
N ALA A 86 -8.02 5.47 -1.79
CA ALA A 86 -8.54 4.36 -2.59
C ALA A 86 -9.07 3.19 -1.73
N THR A 87 -8.40 2.88 -0.60
CA THR A 87 -8.84 1.83 0.33
C THR A 87 -10.30 2.02 0.74
N ALA A 88 -10.68 3.23 1.15
CA ALA A 88 -12.04 3.51 1.62
C ALA A 88 -13.00 3.89 0.47
N ASN A 89 -12.53 4.59 -0.58
CA ASN A 89 -13.36 4.94 -1.74
C ASN A 89 -13.92 3.67 -2.40
N MET A 90 -13.10 2.63 -2.54
CA MET A 90 -13.55 1.39 -3.18
C MET A 90 -14.50 0.57 -2.28
N LEU A 91 -14.44 0.73 -0.96
CA LEU A 91 -15.49 0.23 -0.07
C LEU A 91 -16.83 0.91 -0.37
N LEU A 92 -16.85 2.24 -0.43
CA LEU A 92 -18.06 3.01 -0.76
C LEU A 92 -18.62 2.63 -2.13
N GLU A 93 -17.78 2.57 -3.15
CA GLU A 93 -18.15 2.17 -4.51
C GLU A 93 -18.71 0.74 -4.56
N SER A 94 -18.30 -0.12 -3.63
CA SER A 94 -18.80 -1.48 -3.48
C SER A 94 -20.07 -1.59 -2.64
N GLY A 95 -20.60 -0.46 -2.12
CA GLY A 95 -21.80 -0.42 -1.28
C GLY A 95 -21.54 -0.59 0.22
N TYR A 96 -20.26 -0.73 0.63
CA TYR A 96 -19.91 -0.89 2.03
C TYR A 96 -19.66 0.46 2.71
N LYS A 97 -20.03 0.53 3.99
CA LYS A 97 -19.73 1.66 4.86
C LYS A 97 -18.42 1.44 5.59
N PRO A 98 -17.39 2.27 5.39
CA PRO A 98 -16.16 2.19 6.17
C PRO A 98 -16.42 2.63 7.62
N VAL A 99 -15.95 1.83 8.57
CA VAL A 99 -15.90 2.13 10.00
C VAL A 99 -14.44 2.29 10.39
N PHE A 100 -14.05 3.51 10.75
CA PHE A 100 -12.63 3.79 11.02
C PHE A 100 -12.26 3.41 12.46
N SER A 101 -11.17 2.64 12.60
CA SER A 101 -10.54 2.30 13.88
C SER A 101 -9.46 3.29 14.26
N GLY A 102 -9.08 3.31 15.54
CA GLY A 102 -7.84 3.93 15.98
C GLY A 102 -6.61 3.28 15.33
N ILE A 103 -5.48 3.96 15.46
CA ILE A 103 -4.19 3.45 14.97
C ILE A 103 -3.16 3.44 16.11
N LYS A 104 -2.13 2.63 15.94
CA LYS A 104 -0.94 2.62 16.79
C LYS A 104 0.05 3.72 16.38
N ASN A 105 1.09 3.92 17.20
CA ASN A 105 2.14 4.89 16.91
C ASN A 105 2.95 4.57 15.63
N ASP A 106 2.85 3.35 15.12
CA ASP A 106 3.49 2.94 13.88
C ASP A 106 2.66 3.19 12.60
N GLY A 107 1.49 3.83 12.74
CA GLY A 107 0.58 4.14 11.65
C GLY A 107 -0.37 3.02 11.27
N ASN A 108 -0.15 1.79 11.75
CA ASN A 108 -1.01 0.64 11.52
C ASN A 108 -2.27 0.67 12.38
N ILE A 109 -3.31 0.00 11.92
CA ILE A 109 -4.56 -0.16 12.65
C ILE A 109 -4.31 -0.74 14.06
N ASP A 110 -5.01 -0.23 15.05
CA ASP A 110 -4.93 -0.73 16.43
C ASP A 110 -5.79 -1.98 16.58
N GLU A 111 -5.17 -3.14 16.54
CA GLU A 111 -5.83 -4.44 16.66
C GLU A 111 -6.57 -4.63 17.98
N LEU A 112 -6.15 -3.93 19.05
CA LEU A 112 -6.81 -4.01 20.35
C LEU A 112 -8.11 -3.19 20.42
N ALA A 113 -8.24 -2.20 19.53
CA ALA A 113 -9.44 -1.37 19.43
C ALA A 113 -10.54 -2.00 18.56
N LEU A 114 -10.21 -2.97 17.70
CA LEU A 114 -11.11 -3.50 16.68
C LEU A 114 -12.36 -4.16 17.26
N GLU A 115 -12.21 -4.95 18.33
CA GLU A 115 -13.33 -5.75 18.87
C GLU A 115 -14.50 -4.89 19.32
N LYS A 116 -14.23 -3.68 19.83
CA LYS A 116 -15.26 -2.73 20.29
C LYS A 116 -16.10 -2.15 19.13
N LEU A 117 -15.59 -2.20 17.90
CA LEU A 117 -16.26 -1.72 16.70
C LEU A 117 -17.11 -2.78 16.02
N ILE A 118 -16.88 -4.05 16.34
CA ILE A 118 -17.60 -5.17 15.74
C ILE A 118 -19.04 -5.18 16.25
N ASN A 119 -19.96 -5.27 15.30
CA ASN A 119 -21.38 -5.40 15.56
C ASN A 119 -22.05 -6.28 14.47
N LYS A 120 -23.35 -6.50 14.54
CA LYS A 120 -24.10 -7.37 13.60
C LYS A 120 -24.05 -6.91 12.13
N LYS A 121 -23.66 -5.66 11.85
CA LYS A 121 -23.51 -5.13 10.49
C LYS A 121 -22.08 -5.30 9.96
N THR A 122 -21.13 -5.67 10.81
CA THR A 122 -19.73 -5.83 10.41
C THR A 122 -19.56 -7.06 9.53
N LYS A 123 -18.98 -6.89 8.33
CA LYS A 123 -18.76 -7.94 7.34
C LYS A 123 -17.30 -8.38 7.28
N ALA A 124 -16.38 -7.44 7.38
CA ALA A 124 -14.95 -7.68 7.23
C ALA A 124 -14.09 -6.66 8.00
N ILE A 125 -12.82 -6.99 8.15
CA ILE A 125 -11.75 -6.06 8.53
C ILE A 125 -10.81 -5.93 7.33
N VAL A 126 -10.53 -4.67 6.91
CA VAL A 126 -9.53 -4.34 5.90
C VAL A 126 -8.37 -3.65 6.60
N SER A 127 -7.23 -4.31 6.69
CA SER A 127 -6.00 -3.67 7.17
C SER A 127 -5.26 -2.95 6.06
N VAL A 128 -4.36 -2.04 6.45
CA VAL A 128 -3.36 -1.43 5.57
C VAL A 128 -2.00 -1.63 6.19
N ASP A 129 -1.05 -2.18 5.45
CA ASP A 129 0.33 -2.38 5.89
C ASP A 129 1.13 -1.08 5.70
N TYR A 130 0.92 -0.11 6.61
CA TYR A 130 1.44 1.26 6.48
C TYR A 130 2.95 1.30 6.36
N ALA A 131 3.45 2.13 5.42
CA ALA A 131 4.88 2.33 5.12
C ALA A 131 5.65 1.06 4.71
N GLY A 132 4.97 -0.07 4.58
CA GLY A 132 5.56 -1.37 4.32
C GLY A 132 5.72 -2.24 5.57
N LYS A 133 5.29 -1.76 6.74
CA LYS A 133 5.25 -2.56 7.96
C LYS A 133 3.95 -3.36 8.01
N SER A 134 4.06 -4.67 8.26
CA SER A 134 2.86 -5.49 8.45
C SER A 134 2.07 -5.07 9.70
N VAL A 135 0.75 -5.24 9.65
CA VAL A 135 -0.11 -5.17 10.84
C VAL A 135 0.14 -6.37 11.75
N GLU A 136 -0.44 -6.38 12.96
CA GLU A 136 -0.44 -7.57 13.83
C GLU A 136 -1.43 -8.62 13.28
N ILE A 137 -1.02 -9.29 12.21
CA ILE A 137 -1.84 -10.21 11.40
C ILE A 137 -2.49 -11.29 12.27
N GLY A 138 -1.72 -11.93 13.14
CA GLY A 138 -2.23 -13.02 13.97
C GLY A 138 -3.35 -12.59 14.91
N SER A 139 -3.30 -11.37 15.43
CA SER A 139 -4.36 -10.80 16.27
C SER A 139 -5.64 -10.55 15.48
N ILE A 140 -5.50 -9.96 14.28
CA ILE A 140 -6.64 -9.69 13.39
C ILE A 140 -7.28 -11.00 12.91
N GLN A 141 -6.48 -12.01 12.52
CA GLN A 141 -6.99 -13.33 12.13
C GLN A 141 -7.79 -14.00 13.24
N LYS A 142 -7.27 -13.99 14.49
CA LYS A 142 -7.99 -14.53 15.65
C LYS A 142 -9.33 -13.84 15.86
N LEU A 143 -9.35 -12.52 15.76
CA LEU A 143 -10.55 -11.71 15.91
C LEU A 143 -11.57 -12.02 14.80
N CYS A 144 -11.14 -12.04 13.54
CA CYS A 144 -11.98 -12.39 12.40
C CYS A 144 -12.58 -13.80 12.54
N LYS A 145 -11.77 -14.78 12.95
CA LYS A 145 -12.26 -16.14 13.21
C LYS A 145 -13.29 -16.18 14.33
N LYS A 146 -13.06 -15.46 15.44
CA LYS A 146 -13.98 -15.38 16.59
C LYS A 146 -15.37 -14.85 16.20
N HIS A 147 -15.40 -13.85 15.30
CA HIS A 147 -16.62 -13.15 14.91
C HIS A 147 -17.14 -13.52 13.50
N SER A 148 -16.59 -14.58 12.87
CA SER A 148 -16.95 -15.02 11.50
C SER A 148 -16.86 -13.91 10.46
N LEU A 149 -15.84 -13.06 10.57
CA LEU A 149 -15.55 -11.95 9.64
C LEU A 149 -14.50 -12.35 8.61
N SER A 150 -14.55 -11.74 7.43
CA SER A 150 -13.46 -11.83 6.46
C SER A 150 -12.31 -10.90 6.85
N PHE A 151 -11.06 -11.38 6.70
CA PHE A 151 -9.86 -10.56 6.81
C PHE A 151 -9.32 -10.26 5.40
N LEU A 152 -9.27 -8.99 5.01
CA LEU A 152 -8.72 -8.49 3.75
C LEU A 152 -7.56 -7.54 4.05
N SER A 153 -6.57 -7.44 3.14
CA SER A 153 -5.43 -6.56 3.32
C SER A 153 -5.18 -5.68 2.10
N ASP A 154 -5.05 -4.38 2.33
CA ASP A 154 -4.43 -3.46 1.38
C ASP A 154 -2.92 -3.41 1.69
N SER A 155 -2.17 -4.28 1.04
CA SER A 155 -0.72 -4.42 1.15
C SER A 155 0.02 -3.56 0.10
N SER A 156 -0.60 -2.48 -0.39
CA SER A 156 -0.03 -1.61 -1.45
C SER A 156 1.34 -1.02 -1.13
N HIS A 157 1.75 -1.01 0.13
CA HIS A 157 3.08 -0.58 0.57
C HIS A 157 4.03 -1.74 0.88
N ALA A 158 3.54 -2.98 0.95
CA ALA A 158 4.21 -4.06 1.65
C ALA A 158 4.69 -5.21 0.75
N LEU A 159 4.87 -4.99 -0.56
CA LEU A 159 5.44 -6.04 -1.41
C LEU A 159 6.83 -6.44 -0.89
N GLY A 160 6.98 -7.71 -0.55
CA GLY A 160 8.21 -8.29 0.00
C GLY A 160 8.41 -8.13 1.50
N SER A 161 7.54 -7.41 2.20
CA SER A 161 7.51 -7.39 3.66
C SER A 161 7.17 -8.77 4.21
N GLU A 162 7.60 -9.03 5.44
CA GLU A 162 7.40 -10.29 6.12
C GLU A 162 6.70 -10.06 7.46
N TYR A 163 5.91 -11.03 7.88
CA TYR A 163 5.35 -11.17 9.22
C TYR A 163 5.68 -12.59 9.71
N GLN A 164 6.39 -12.70 10.83
CA GLN A 164 6.84 -14.00 11.37
C GLN A 164 7.55 -14.87 10.31
N ASN A 165 8.46 -14.29 9.53
CA ASN A 165 9.24 -14.92 8.46
C ASN A 165 8.44 -15.45 7.25
N GLN A 166 7.20 -15.02 7.08
CA GLN A 166 6.39 -15.32 5.88
C GLN A 166 6.01 -14.02 5.18
N LYS A 167 5.94 -14.06 3.85
CA LYS A 167 5.59 -12.90 3.04
C LYS A 167 4.19 -12.38 3.37
N VAL A 168 4.09 -11.08 3.59
CA VAL A 168 2.79 -10.39 3.61
C VAL A 168 2.07 -10.64 2.29
N GLY A 169 0.78 -10.87 2.35
CA GLY A 169 -0.07 -11.26 1.20
C GLY A 169 -0.62 -12.68 1.28
N SER A 170 0.05 -13.59 2.03
CA SER A 170 -0.38 -14.99 2.16
C SER A 170 -1.37 -15.26 3.32
N PHE A 171 -1.61 -14.29 4.18
CA PHE A 171 -2.32 -14.47 5.46
C PHE A 171 -3.82 -14.11 5.42
N ALA A 172 -4.20 -13.10 4.66
CA ALA A 172 -5.58 -12.67 4.52
C ALA A 172 -6.35 -13.55 3.53
N LEU A 173 -7.69 -13.48 3.53
CA LEU A 173 -8.51 -14.09 2.49
C LEU A 173 -8.03 -13.65 1.10
N ALA A 174 -7.73 -12.36 0.95
CA ALA A 174 -7.03 -11.80 -0.19
C ALA A 174 -6.28 -10.52 0.19
N SER A 175 -5.19 -10.24 -0.51
CA SER A 175 -4.37 -9.05 -0.33
C SER A 175 -4.17 -8.31 -1.66
N VAL A 176 -4.15 -6.97 -1.60
CA VAL A 176 -3.93 -6.11 -2.76
C VAL A 176 -2.54 -5.50 -2.71
N PHE A 177 -1.83 -5.52 -3.83
CA PHE A 177 -0.54 -4.84 -4.02
C PHE A 177 -0.64 -3.75 -5.08
N SER A 178 0.19 -2.74 -4.96
CA SER A 178 0.30 -1.63 -5.93
C SER A 178 1.65 -1.66 -6.64
N PHE A 179 1.62 -1.41 -7.93
CA PHE A 179 2.79 -1.25 -8.80
C PHE A 179 2.83 0.15 -9.45
N HIS A 180 2.22 1.15 -8.77
CA HIS A 180 2.36 2.55 -9.15
C HIS A 180 3.83 2.96 -9.18
N ALA A 181 4.20 3.99 -9.94
CA ALA A 181 5.58 4.43 -10.19
C ALA A 181 6.46 4.56 -8.94
N ILE A 182 5.89 4.96 -7.79
CA ILE A 182 6.63 5.20 -6.56
C ILE A 182 6.78 3.96 -5.65
N LYS A 183 6.17 2.82 -6.00
CA LYS A 183 6.16 1.61 -5.15
C LYS A 183 7.51 0.85 -5.19
N PRO A 184 7.74 -0.13 -4.29
CA PRO A 184 8.99 -0.89 -4.26
C PRO A 184 9.40 -1.51 -5.60
N ILE A 185 8.42 -1.97 -6.40
CA ILE A 185 8.55 -2.27 -7.83
C ILE A 185 7.45 -1.52 -8.59
N THR A 186 7.66 -1.30 -9.88
CA THR A 186 6.69 -0.54 -10.68
C THR A 186 6.33 -1.20 -11.99
N THR A 187 5.09 -0.92 -12.45
CA THR A 187 4.62 -1.12 -13.84
C THR A 187 4.15 0.21 -14.44
N ALA A 188 4.66 1.36 -13.96
CA ALA A 188 4.14 2.71 -14.11
C ALA A 188 2.81 2.89 -13.39
N GLU A 189 1.77 2.28 -13.85
CA GLU A 189 0.48 2.03 -13.19
C GLU A 189 0.22 0.51 -13.16
N GLY A 190 -0.31 0.01 -12.05
CA GLY A 190 -0.65 -1.41 -11.93
C GLY A 190 -0.98 -1.79 -10.49
N GLY A 191 -1.50 -3.00 -10.35
CA GLY A 191 -1.77 -3.63 -9.07
C GLY A 191 -1.99 -5.13 -9.23
N ALA A 192 -2.12 -5.82 -8.11
CA ALA A 192 -2.49 -7.23 -8.08
C ALA A 192 -3.40 -7.53 -6.90
N VAL A 193 -4.27 -8.55 -7.06
CA VAL A 193 -4.90 -9.26 -5.95
C VAL A 193 -4.26 -10.63 -5.88
N VAL A 194 -3.92 -11.06 -4.65
CA VAL A 194 -3.44 -12.42 -4.39
C VAL A 194 -4.35 -13.11 -3.37
N THR A 195 -4.54 -14.42 -3.53
CA THR A 195 -5.40 -15.21 -2.66
C THR A 195 -5.04 -16.70 -2.70
N ASN A 196 -5.45 -17.42 -1.66
CA ASN A 196 -5.42 -18.89 -1.66
C ASN A 196 -6.80 -19.53 -1.94
N ASP A 197 -7.83 -18.69 -2.12
CA ASP A 197 -9.21 -19.11 -2.40
C ASP A 197 -9.45 -19.14 -3.92
N GLY A 198 -9.65 -20.34 -4.46
CA GLY A 198 -9.85 -20.55 -5.89
C GLY A 198 -11.21 -20.07 -6.41
N GLU A 199 -12.28 -20.09 -5.59
CA GLU A 199 -13.58 -19.58 -6.01
C GLU A 199 -13.56 -18.04 -6.11
N LEU A 200 -12.96 -17.40 -5.14
CA LEU A 200 -12.77 -15.93 -5.14
C LEU A 200 -11.90 -15.52 -6.34
N TYR A 201 -10.82 -16.26 -6.61
CA TYR A 201 -9.97 -16.03 -7.77
C TYR A 201 -10.76 -16.05 -9.09
N GLU A 202 -11.59 -17.07 -9.34
CA GLU A 202 -12.38 -17.15 -10.58
C GLU A 202 -13.42 -16.02 -10.68
N LYS A 203 -14.12 -15.66 -9.59
CA LYS A 203 -15.05 -14.52 -9.56
C LYS A 203 -14.33 -13.22 -9.95
N MET A 204 -13.19 -12.95 -9.33
CA MET A 204 -12.38 -11.76 -9.61
C MET A 204 -11.83 -11.73 -11.03
N LYS A 205 -11.44 -12.87 -11.59
CA LYS A 205 -10.96 -13.01 -12.97
C LYS A 205 -12.03 -12.63 -13.98
N TRP A 206 -13.28 -13.05 -13.76
CA TRP A 206 -14.41 -12.63 -14.61
C TRP A 206 -14.68 -11.15 -14.46
N PHE A 207 -14.78 -10.65 -13.23
CA PHE A 207 -15.04 -9.23 -12.97
C PHE A 207 -13.98 -8.32 -13.61
N ARG A 208 -12.69 -8.71 -13.56
CA ARG A 208 -11.58 -7.99 -14.21
C ARG A 208 -11.75 -7.90 -15.74
N SER A 209 -12.47 -8.84 -16.36
CA SER A 209 -12.52 -9.02 -17.82
C SER A 209 -13.95 -9.08 -18.34
N HIS A 210 -14.74 -8.01 -18.08
CA HIS A 210 -16.12 -7.82 -18.59
C HIS A 210 -17.15 -8.84 -18.08
N GLY A 211 -16.85 -9.69 -17.12
CA GLY A 211 -17.73 -10.77 -16.69
C GLY A 211 -17.89 -11.88 -17.73
N MET A 212 -17.04 -11.89 -18.75
CA MET A 212 -17.14 -12.80 -19.90
C MET A 212 -16.45 -14.13 -19.64
N LEU A 213 -17.15 -15.23 -19.92
CA LEU A 213 -16.63 -16.57 -20.08
C LEU A 213 -16.60 -16.92 -21.58
N LYS A 214 -15.40 -17.01 -22.17
CA LYS A 214 -15.24 -17.54 -23.52
C LYS A 214 -15.40 -19.04 -23.47
N LYS A 215 -16.32 -19.59 -24.28
CA LYS A 215 -16.49 -21.05 -24.50
C LYS A 215 -15.56 -21.55 -25.59
N ASP A 216 -15.45 -20.81 -26.69
CA ASP A 216 -14.56 -21.09 -27.82
C ASP A 216 -14.22 -19.79 -28.57
N PHE A 217 -13.79 -19.88 -29.83
CA PHE A 217 -13.36 -18.73 -30.62
C PHE A 217 -14.51 -17.84 -31.12
N PHE A 218 -15.76 -18.29 -31.10
CA PHE A 218 -16.91 -17.52 -31.56
C PHE A 218 -18.06 -17.42 -30.54
N GLU A 219 -18.11 -18.30 -29.51
CA GLU A 219 -19.10 -18.25 -28.46
C GLU A 219 -18.54 -17.77 -27.12
N GLY A 220 -19.31 -16.96 -26.43
CA GLY A 220 -19.03 -16.52 -25.07
C GLY A 220 -20.32 -16.17 -24.32
N GLU A 221 -20.25 -16.21 -23.02
CA GLU A 221 -21.36 -15.79 -22.14
C GLU A 221 -20.91 -14.71 -21.20
N VAL A 222 -21.82 -13.77 -20.87
CA VAL A 222 -21.63 -12.82 -19.79
C VAL A 222 -22.22 -13.41 -18.52
N LYS A 223 -21.36 -13.78 -17.55
CA LYS A 223 -21.75 -14.40 -16.28
C LYS A 223 -22.10 -13.39 -15.19
N SER A 224 -21.52 -12.18 -15.27
CA SER A 224 -21.72 -11.10 -14.30
C SER A 224 -21.36 -9.75 -14.93
N ILE A 225 -21.70 -8.67 -14.25
CA ILE A 225 -21.13 -7.36 -14.58
C ILE A 225 -19.63 -7.42 -14.32
N GLY A 226 -18.83 -6.89 -15.24
CA GLY A 226 -17.39 -6.80 -15.13
C GLY A 226 -16.83 -5.59 -15.88
N HIS A 227 -15.53 -5.40 -15.77
CA HIS A 227 -14.83 -4.21 -16.25
C HIS A 227 -13.62 -4.58 -17.11
N ASN A 228 -13.04 -3.61 -17.78
CA ASN A 228 -11.73 -3.75 -18.41
C ASN A 228 -10.63 -3.26 -17.43
N PHE A 229 -10.27 -4.09 -16.47
CA PHE A 229 -9.24 -3.80 -15.47
C PHE A 229 -7.93 -4.56 -15.69
N ARG A 230 -7.79 -5.20 -16.84
CA ARG A 230 -6.59 -5.99 -17.19
C ARG A 230 -5.34 -5.11 -17.27
N LEU A 231 -4.24 -5.60 -16.72
CA LEU A 231 -2.91 -5.08 -17.02
C LEU A 231 -2.55 -5.48 -18.46
N ASN A 232 -1.90 -4.59 -19.22
CA ASN A 232 -1.43 -4.91 -20.57
C ASN A 232 -0.06 -5.62 -20.54
N GLU A 233 0.37 -6.15 -21.70
CA GLU A 233 1.61 -6.91 -21.80
C GLU A 233 2.87 -6.07 -21.60
N ILE A 234 2.85 -4.78 -21.97
CA ILE A 234 3.97 -3.84 -21.77
C ILE A 234 4.23 -3.67 -20.27
N GLN A 235 3.18 -3.35 -19.50
CA GLN A 235 3.24 -3.19 -18.06
C GLN A 235 3.59 -4.51 -17.36
N SER A 236 3.04 -5.62 -17.85
CA SER A 236 3.34 -6.96 -17.30
C SER A 236 4.80 -7.37 -17.51
N ALA A 237 5.39 -7.06 -18.66
CA ALA A 237 6.80 -7.31 -18.93
C ALA A 237 7.72 -6.48 -18.01
N LEU A 238 7.37 -5.20 -17.81
CA LEU A 238 8.07 -4.34 -16.85
C LEU A 238 7.96 -4.92 -15.44
N GLY A 239 6.74 -5.29 -14.99
CA GLY A 239 6.49 -5.85 -13.67
C GLY A 239 7.27 -7.14 -13.43
N LEU A 240 7.32 -8.03 -14.42
CA LEU A 240 8.10 -9.27 -14.34
C LEU A 240 9.61 -9.00 -14.22
N SER A 241 10.16 -8.04 -14.97
CA SER A 241 11.55 -7.61 -14.87
C SER A 241 11.84 -7.00 -13.48
N GLN A 242 10.99 -6.11 -13.02
CA GLN A 242 11.10 -5.45 -11.72
C GLN A 242 11.00 -6.44 -10.55
N LEU A 243 10.09 -7.44 -10.63
CA LEU A 243 9.92 -8.43 -9.57
C LEU A 243 11.17 -9.29 -9.36
N LYS A 244 11.91 -9.62 -10.41
CA LYS A 244 13.19 -10.32 -10.32
C LYS A 244 14.22 -9.55 -9.49
N LYS A 245 14.15 -8.23 -9.50
CA LYS A 245 15.05 -7.33 -8.78
C LYS A 245 14.49 -6.88 -7.42
N ALA A 246 13.26 -7.26 -7.08
CA ALA A 246 12.61 -6.82 -5.85
C ALA A 246 13.46 -7.03 -4.58
N PRO A 247 14.16 -8.17 -4.38
CA PRO A 247 15.04 -8.35 -3.22
C PRO A 247 16.15 -7.30 -3.13
N LEU A 248 16.80 -6.97 -4.26
CA LEU A 248 17.86 -5.95 -4.32
C LEU A 248 17.29 -4.54 -4.06
N LEU A 249 16.14 -4.21 -4.66
CA LEU A 249 15.51 -2.90 -4.47
C LEU A 249 15.07 -2.69 -3.01
N MET A 250 14.59 -3.74 -2.34
CA MET A 250 14.25 -3.69 -0.92
C MET A 250 15.48 -3.60 -0.02
N GLN A 251 16.55 -4.34 -0.35
CA GLN A 251 17.82 -4.24 0.37
C GLN A 251 18.36 -2.79 0.34
N LYS A 252 18.35 -2.13 -0.82
CA LYS A 252 18.76 -0.73 -0.93
C LYS A 252 17.94 0.21 -0.06
N ARG A 253 16.61 0.01 0.02
CA ARG A 253 15.74 0.80 0.89
C ARG A 253 16.04 0.57 2.37
N GLU A 254 16.35 -0.66 2.75
CA GLU A 254 16.78 -1.01 4.10
C GLU A 254 18.12 -0.34 4.47
N GLU A 255 19.09 -0.36 3.58
CA GLU A 255 20.39 0.32 3.77
C GLU A 255 20.20 1.83 4.00
N ILE A 256 19.31 2.47 3.23
CA ILE A 256 18.93 3.88 3.40
C ILE A 256 18.31 4.13 4.78
N ALA A 257 17.34 3.28 5.16
CA ALA A 257 16.67 3.38 6.45
C ALA A 257 17.65 3.27 7.62
N LEU A 258 18.59 2.32 7.56
CA LEU A 258 19.63 2.14 8.58
C LEU A 258 20.61 3.32 8.68
N ILE A 259 20.89 4.01 7.57
CA ILE A 259 21.70 5.24 7.59
C ILE A 259 20.95 6.37 8.29
N TYR A 260 19.66 6.55 7.96
CA TYR A 260 18.82 7.53 8.64
C TYR A 260 18.71 7.24 10.13
N ASP A 261 18.47 5.99 10.54
CA ASP A 261 18.40 5.60 11.95
C ASP A 261 19.66 5.96 12.72
N ARG A 262 20.83 5.73 12.12
CA ARG A 262 22.12 6.05 12.72
C ARG A 262 22.30 7.55 12.92
N ILE A 263 21.97 8.36 11.90
CA ILE A 263 22.16 9.82 11.95
C ILE A 263 21.10 10.46 12.86
N PHE A 264 19.88 9.94 12.87
CA PHE A 264 18.77 10.46 13.68
C PHE A 264 18.75 9.93 15.10
N LYS A 265 19.70 9.07 15.46
CA LYS A 265 19.83 8.55 16.83
C LYS A 265 19.92 9.73 17.81
N ASP A 266 19.17 9.63 18.91
CA ASP A 266 19.18 10.57 20.02
C ASP A 266 18.86 12.04 19.67
N ASN A 267 18.25 12.31 18.46
CA ASN A 267 17.81 13.65 18.13
C ASN A 267 16.60 14.09 18.98
N PRO A 268 16.50 15.38 19.38
CA PRO A 268 15.43 15.87 20.26
C PRO A 268 14.14 16.25 19.51
N TYR A 269 14.11 16.20 18.18
CA TYR A 269 13.07 16.80 17.35
C TYR A 269 11.93 15.86 16.97
N PHE A 270 12.27 14.61 16.68
CA PHE A 270 11.34 13.60 16.18
C PHE A 270 11.79 12.18 16.52
N THR A 271 10.90 11.22 16.32
CA THR A 271 11.21 9.78 16.43
C THR A 271 11.08 9.14 15.05
N PRO A 272 12.12 8.51 14.50
CA PRO A 272 11.98 7.66 13.32
C PRO A 272 11.06 6.48 13.59
N LEU A 273 10.31 6.07 12.57
CA LEU A 273 9.36 4.95 12.69
C LEU A 273 10.03 3.60 12.41
N HIS A 274 11.08 3.58 11.59
CA HIS A 274 11.78 2.38 11.18
C HIS A 274 12.33 1.53 12.35
N PRO A 275 13.00 2.09 13.38
CA PRO A 275 13.52 1.30 14.50
C PRO A 275 12.44 0.59 15.35
N LEU A 276 11.17 0.92 15.14
CA LEU A 276 10.05 0.25 15.82
C LEU A 276 9.61 -1.04 15.11
N LEU A 277 10.22 -1.37 13.97
CA LEU A 277 9.88 -2.55 13.18
C LEU A 277 10.48 -3.80 13.84
N LYS A 278 9.65 -4.83 14.00
CA LYS A 278 10.09 -6.14 14.52
C LYS A 278 10.32 -7.14 13.39
N ASP A 279 9.56 -6.99 12.31
CA ASP A 279 9.59 -7.85 11.14
C ASP A 279 10.18 -7.09 9.94
N LYS A 280 10.57 -7.81 8.90
CA LYS A 280 11.14 -7.22 7.69
C LYS A 280 10.12 -6.35 6.95
N SER A 281 10.50 -5.12 6.66
CA SER A 281 9.69 -4.14 5.93
C SER A 281 10.19 -3.95 4.50
N SER A 282 9.28 -3.62 3.58
CA SER A 282 9.66 -3.13 2.25
C SER A 282 10.26 -1.73 2.26
N ASN A 283 10.16 -1.01 3.38
CA ASN A 283 10.58 0.38 3.54
C ASN A 283 10.09 1.27 2.39
N HIS A 284 8.79 1.10 2.03
CA HIS A 284 8.16 1.94 1.01
C HIS A 284 8.22 3.41 1.37
N LEU A 285 8.00 3.74 2.64
CA LEU A 285 8.18 5.06 3.21
C LEU A 285 9.17 5.00 4.37
N TYR A 286 9.83 6.12 4.63
CA TYR A 286 10.59 6.35 5.86
C TYR A 286 9.95 7.51 6.64
N PRO A 287 8.91 7.24 7.48
CA PRO A 287 8.25 8.26 8.27
C PRO A 287 9.06 8.64 9.51
N ILE A 288 9.00 9.92 9.87
CA ILE A 288 9.41 10.45 11.16
C ILE A 288 8.19 11.06 11.87
N LEU A 289 8.13 10.94 13.18
CA LEU A 289 7.09 11.53 14.02
C LEU A 289 7.66 12.69 14.82
N MET A 290 7.30 13.91 14.45
CA MET A 290 7.72 15.13 15.16
C MET A 290 7.23 15.14 16.61
N ARG A 291 8.01 15.75 17.51
CA ARG A 291 7.57 16.04 18.87
C ARG A 291 6.44 17.06 18.84
N GLN A 292 5.53 16.98 19.82
CA GLN A 292 4.30 17.78 19.90
C GLN A 292 4.53 19.28 19.75
N LYS A 293 5.63 19.81 20.28
CA LYS A 293 5.99 21.23 20.17
C LYS A 293 6.17 21.73 18.73
N PHE A 294 6.35 20.83 17.75
CA PHE A 294 6.49 21.17 16.33
C PHE A 294 5.19 21.06 15.53
N PHE A 295 4.09 20.57 16.10
CA PHE A 295 2.86 20.29 15.34
C PHE A 295 2.28 21.52 14.64
N THR A 296 2.35 22.69 15.29
CA THR A 296 1.87 23.97 14.72
C THR A 296 2.76 24.50 13.61
N CYS A 297 4.01 24.02 13.54
CA CYS A 297 5.01 24.46 12.56
C CYS A 297 5.17 23.46 11.39
N LYS A 298 4.36 22.39 11.31
CA LYS A 298 4.50 21.33 10.29
C LYS A 298 4.59 21.88 8.88
N LYS A 299 3.72 22.83 8.51
CA LYS A 299 3.73 23.45 7.19
C LYS A 299 5.05 24.18 6.92
N LEU A 300 5.52 24.97 7.87
CA LEU A 300 6.80 25.69 7.77
C LEU A 300 7.99 24.73 7.66
N ILE A 301 7.98 23.61 8.40
CA ILE A 301 9.00 22.56 8.31
C ILE A 301 9.03 21.98 6.91
N LEU A 302 7.90 21.58 6.36
CA LEU A 302 7.81 21.05 5.00
C LEU A 302 8.29 22.06 3.96
N GLU A 303 7.88 23.33 4.06
CA GLU A 303 8.34 24.39 3.16
C GLU A 303 9.87 24.59 3.25
N ASN A 304 10.46 24.53 4.43
CA ASN A 304 11.90 24.64 4.62
C ASN A 304 12.67 23.42 4.14
N LEU A 305 12.12 22.20 4.28
CA LEU A 305 12.67 21.00 3.67
C LEU A 305 12.68 21.12 2.14
N HIS A 306 11.56 21.52 1.54
CA HIS A 306 11.45 21.72 0.09
C HIS A 306 12.42 22.79 -0.42
N LYS A 307 12.60 23.91 0.29
CA LYS A 307 13.62 24.93 -0.04
C LYS A 307 15.05 24.37 0.00
N ARG A 308 15.30 23.30 0.74
CA ARG A 308 16.58 22.57 0.78
C ARG A 308 16.67 21.47 -0.29
N GLY A 309 15.65 21.35 -1.15
CA GLY A 309 15.54 20.30 -2.16
C GLY A 309 15.08 18.95 -1.60
N ILE A 310 14.65 18.86 -0.34
CA ILE A 310 14.17 17.63 0.28
C ILE A 310 12.64 17.60 0.14
N LEU A 311 12.14 16.90 -0.90
CA LEU A 311 10.71 16.88 -1.25
C LEU A 311 9.92 15.90 -0.37
N ALA A 312 9.96 16.11 0.95
CA ALA A 312 9.23 15.33 1.93
C ALA A 312 7.70 15.45 1.72
N GLN A 313 6.96 14.43 2.12
CA GLN A 313 5.51 14.32 1.96
C GLN A 313 4.82 13.97 3.28
N VAL A 314 3.48 13.94 3.28
CA VAL A 314 2.66 13.53 4.43
C VAL A 314 1.78 12.35 4.05
N HIS A 315 1.88 11.26 4.79
CA HIS A 315 1.11 10.03 4.60
C HIS A 315 0.44 9.59 5.91
N TYR A 316 -0.86 9.85 6.15
CA TYR A 316 -1.83 10.55 5.29
C TYR A 316 -2.73 11.43 6.16
N LYS A 317 -3.42 12.40 5.54
CA LYS A 317 -4.56 13.06 6.19
C LYS A 317 -5.62 11.99 6.51
N PRO A 318 -6.19 11.94 7.73
CA PRO A 318 -7.23 10.99 8.06
C PRO A 318 -8.40 11.04 7.08
N ILE A 319 -8.81 9.89 6.56
CA ILE A 319 -9.81 9.81 5.47
C ILE A 319 -11.13 10.49 5.85
N TYR A 320 -11.58 10.35 7.09
CA TYR A 320 -12.82 10.99 7.56
C TYR A 320 -12.76 12.53 7.60
N GLN A 321 -11.59 13.14 7.45
CA GLN A 321 -11.43 14.61 7.33
C GLN A 321 -11.62 15.14 5.90
N TYR A 322 -11.74 14.29 4.89
CA TYR A 322 -12.08 14.76 3.54
C TYR A 322 -13.56 15.11 3.45
N GLN A 323 -13.87 16.15 2.69
CA GLN A 323 -15.22 16.71 2.56
C GLN A 323 -16.28 15.64 2.24
N LEU A 324 -16.00 14.74 1.30
CA LEU A 324 -16.91 13.64 0.95
C LEU A 324 -17.28 12.80 2.18
N TYR A 325 -16.30 12.38 2.97
CA TYR A 325 -16.55 11.54 4.13
C TYR A 325 -17.25 12.28 5.27
N GLN A 326 -16.97 13.58 5.44
CA GLN A 326 -17.70 14.43 6.40
C GLN A 326 -19.18 14.59 6.01
N GLN A 327 -19.48 14.67 4.72
CA GLN A 327 -20.86 14.75 4.22
C GLN A 327 -21.62 13.41 4.34
N LEU A 328 -20.92 12.28 4.15
CA LEU A 328 -21.55 10.96 4.20
C LEU A 328 -21.67 10.41 5.62
N PHE A 329 -20.73 10.75 6.50
CA PHE A 329 -20.60 10.12 7.82
C PHE A 329 -20.28 11.15 8.89
N ASN A 330 -20.96 11.06 10.03
CA ASN A 330 -20.62 11.82 11.22
C ASN A 330 -19.59 11.05 12.06
N THR A 331 -18.36 10.92 11.54
CA THR A 331 -17.28 10.21 12.25
C THR A 331 -16.63 11.16 13.25
N ALA A 332 -16.66 10.79 14.53
CA ALA A 332 -15.93 11.52 15.56
C ALA A 332 -14.41 11.48 15.30
N PRO A 333 -13.66 12.56 15.54
CA PRO A 333 -12.22 12.56 15.41
C PRO A 333 -11.57 11.47 16.27
N LEU A 334 -10.64 10.72 15.68
CA LEU A 334 -9.87 9.69 16.36
C LEU A 334 -8.53 10.28 16.80
N LYS A 335 -8.35 10.50 18.11
CA LYS A 335 -7.17 11.18 18.67
C LYS A 335 -5.85 10.60 18.14
N SER A 336 -5.73 9.28 18.07
CA SER A 336 -4.51 8.62 17.59
C SER A 336 -4.20 8.97 16.12
N ALA A 337 -5.21 9.02 15.25
CA ALA A 337 -5.04 9.38 13.85
C ALA A 337 -4.76 10.88 13.65
N GLU A 338 -5.41 11.76 14.46
CA GLU A 338 -5.16 13.20 14.44
C GLU A 338 -3.73 13.53 14.87
N ASP A 339 -3.29 12.95 15.98
CA ASP A 339 -1.94 13.18 16.52
C ASP A 339 -0.88 12.62 15.57
N PHE A 340 -1.12 11.44 14.98
CA PHE A 340 -0.24 10.85 13.97
C PHE A 340 -0.12 11.76 12.73
N TYR A 341 -1.24 12.22 12.18
CA TYR A 341 -1.25 13.14 11.03
C TYR A 341 -0.51 14.45 11.33
N ARG A 342 -0.64 15.00 12.55
CA ARG A 342 0.10 16.19 12.94
C ARG A 342 1.59 15.94 13.06
N ALA A 343 1.99 14.74 13.50
CA ALA A 343 3.37 14.39 13.75
C ALA A 343 4.13 13.91 12.52
N GLU A 344 3.49 13.20 11.61
CA GLU A 344 4.13 12.43 10.54
C GLU A 344 4.67 13.30 9.41
N ILE A 345 5.91 13.03 9.01
CA ILE A 345 6.54 13.48 7.75
C ILE A 345 7.30 12.29 7.17
N SER A 346 7.05 11.95 5.91
CA SER A 346 7.78 10.92 5.17
C SER A 346 8.96 11.52 4.41
N LEU A 347 10.14 11.00 4.67
CA LEU A 347 11.39 11.41 4.05
C LEU A 347 11.67 10.63 2.77
N PRO A 348 12.52 11.14 1.85
CA PRO A 348 12.95 10.42 0.67
C PRO A 348 13.53 9.04 1.02
N CYS A 349 12.96 7.97 0.42
CA CYS A 349 13.42 6.60 0.61
C CYS A 349 13.16 5.77 -0.65
N HIS A 350 14.10 5.73 -1.59
CA HIS A 350 13.99 4.96 -2.83
C HIS A 350 15.36 4.48 -3.33
N ALA A 351 15.37 3.40 -4.10
CA ALA A 351 16.58 2.68 -4.48
C ALA A 351 17.57 3.45 -5.38
N ASN A 352 17.16 4.62 -5.93
CA ASN A 352 18.04 5.50 -6.72
C ASN A 352 18.88 6.47 -5.86
N LEU A 353 18.62 6.57 -4.55
CA LEU A 353 19.43 7.41 -3.68
C LEU A 353 20.79 6.78 -3.44
N ASP A 354 21.86 7.53 -3.70
CA ASP A 354 23.21 7.19 -3.29
C ASP A 354 23.45 7.54 -1.80
N LEU A 355 24.49 6.95 -1.21
CA LEU A 355 24.78 7.10 0.22
C LEU A 355 25.06 8.54 0.63
N GLU A 356 25.73 9.31 -0.22
CA GLU A 356 26.01 10.74 0.00
C GLU A 356 24.73 11.56 0.02
N SER A 357 23.82 11.30 -0.93
CA SER A 357 22.50 11.93 -0.96
C SER A 357 21.70 11.66 0.29
N VAL A 358 21.70 10.40 0.79
CA VAL A 358 21.01 10.02 2.03
C VAL A 358 21.57 10.80 3.25
N GLN A 359 22.89 10.92 3.35
CA GLN A 359 23.53 11.70 4.42
C GLN A 359 23.18 13.19 4.32
N ASN A 360 23.19 13.76 3.11
CA ASN A 360 22.85 15.16 2.87
C ASN A 360 21.38 15.44 3.23
N ILE A 361 20.45 14.53 2.88
CA ILE A 361 19.05 14.62 3.29
C ILE A 361 18.96 14.61 4.81
N ALA A 362 19.60 13.64 5.48
CA ALA A 362 19.52 13.50 6.93
C ALA A 362 20.02 14.76 7.67
N HIS A 363 21.19 15.28 7.29
CA HIS A 363 21.72 16.52 7.87
C HIS A 363 20.84 17.74 7.56
N GLY A 364 20.28 17.81 6.34
CA GLY A 364 19.35 18.86 5.96
C GLY A 364 18.05 18.82 6.78
N VAL A 365 17.54 17.62 7.10
CA VAL A 365 16.38 17.44 7.99
C VAL A 365 16.69 17.95 9.39
N LEU A 366 17.79 17.51 10.04
CA LEU A 366 18.18 17.98 11.37
C LEU A 366 18.35 19.50 11.39
N LYS A 367 19.04 20.05 10.40
CA LYS A 367 19.26 21.49 10.28
C LYS A 367 17.97 22.29 10.15
N THR A 368 16.95 21.73 9.47
CA THR A 368 15.65 22.36 9.33
C THR A 368 14.96 22.54 10.69
N PHE A 369 15.06 21.56 11.58
CA PHE A 369 14.49 21.64 12.93
C PHE A 369 15.31 22.58 13.85
N GLU A 370 16.65 22.53 13.76
CA GLU A 370 17.54 23.41 14.52
C GLU A 370 17.26 24.88 14.24
N ASP A 371 17.07 25.26 12.96
CA ASP A 371 16.87 26.62 12.52
C ASP A 371 15.54 27.23 13.03
N LEU A 372 14.57 26.40 13.44
CA LEU A 372 13.30 26.88 13.99
C LEU A 372 13.41 27.46 15.40
N LYS A 373 14.48 27.12 16.16
CA LYS A 373 14.72 27.59 17.54
C LYS A 373 13.50 27.52 18.45
N ILE A 374 12.70 26.43 18.36
CA ILE A 374 11.54 26.18 19.21
C ILE A 374 12.04 25.51 20.49
N GLU A 375 11.91 26.22 21.61
CA GLU A 375 12.25 25.71 22.93
C GLU A 375 11.31 24.60 23.44
#